data_e9893b09a4d70c0535efaa7553a07205
#
_entry.id   e9893b09a4d70c0535efaa7553a07205
#
_cell.length_a   1.000
_cell.length_b   1.000
_cell.length_c   1.000
_cell.angle_alpha   90.00
_cell.angle_beta   90.00
_cell.angle_gamma   90.00
#
_symmetry.space_group_name_H-M   'P 1'
#
loop_
_entity.id
_entity.type
_entity.pdbx_description
1 polymer ?
#
loop_
_entity_poly.entity_id
_entity_poly.type
_entity_poly.pdbx_seq_one_letter_code
_entity_poly.pdbx_strand_id
1 'polypeptide(L)'
;VGPDDVDCFQTGELVGLFISHWGSGLKWVNRYDGGPHEANFLKLDCSKIKSRLGWRPVWNAEKMMEATVEWIVAYSRRENVHEVMKKQIHEYLSCIQAETEKGKTEL
;
A
#
# COMPACT_ATOMS: atom_id res chain seq x y z
N VAL A 1 -1.96 2.41 -12.44
CA VAL A 1 -1.00 2.61 -11.33
C VAL A 1 -1.29 1.59 -10.23
N GLY A 2 -0.28 0.90 -9.78
CA GLY A 2 -0.40 -0.11 -8.75
C GLY A 2 0.96 -0.46 -8.16
N PRO A 3 1.01 -1.44 -7.24
CA PRO A 3 2.27 -1.85 -6.61
C PRO A 3 3.21 -2.52 -7.63
N ASP A 4 4.48 -2.58 -7.28
CA ASP A 4 5.47 -3.33 -8.06
C ASP A 4 5.14 -4.82 -8.09
N ASP A 5 5.63 -5.54 -9.11
CA ASP A 5 5.40 -6.97 -9.25
C ASP A 5 5.89 -7.77 -8.05
N VAL A 6 6.97 -7.33 -7.41
CA VAL A 6 7.50 -7.97 -6.20
C VAL A 6 6.60 -7.80 -4.98
N ASP A 7 5.67 -6.86 -5.02
CA ASP A 7 4.70 -6.57 -3.96
C ASP A 7 3.31 -7.15 -4.23
N CYS A 8 3.21 -8.14 -5.09
CA CYS A 8 1.93 -8.80 -5.36
C CYS A 8 1.63 -9.84 -4.29
N PHE A 9 0.49 -9.70 -3.64
CA PHE A 9 0.05 -10.54 -2.53
C PHE A 9 -1.33 -11.13 -2.82
N GLN A 10 -1.57 -12.29 -2.27
CA GLN A 10 -2.92 -12.85 -2.22
C GLN A 10 -3.76 -12.07 -1.20
N THR A 11 -5.08 -12.11 -1.36
CA THR A 11 -6.01 -11.39 -0.47
C THR A 11 -5.78 -11.73 1.01
N GLY A 12 -5.58 -13.02 1.31
CA GLY A 12 -5.31 -13.45 2.70
C GLY A 12 -4.03 -12.86 3.27
N GLU A 13 -3.00 -12.71 2.44
CA GLU A 13 -1.75 -12.09 2.86
C GLU A 13 -1.92 -10.60 3.16
N LEU A 14 -2.69 -9.89 2.32
CA LEU A 14 -3.00 -8.48 2.55
C LEU A 14 -3.82 -8.28 3.82
N VAL A 15 -4.80 -9.14 4.05
CA VAL A 15 -5.59 -9.11 5.28
C VAL A 15 -4.71 -9.34 6.50
N GLY A 16 -3.76 -10.27 6.41
CA GLY A 16 -2.78 -10.52 7.46
C GLY A 16 -1.93 -9.30 7.79
N LEU A 17 -1.46 -8.58 6.76
CA LEU A 17 -0.72 -7.34 6.96
C LEU A 17 -1.57 -6.27 7.65
N PHE A 18 -2.82 -6.11 7.21
CA PHE A 18 -3.75 -5.18 7.83
C PHE A 18 -3.91 -5.47 9.33
N ILE A 19 -4.15 -6.74 9.67
CA ILE A 19 -4.34 -7.17 11.05
C ILE A 19 -3.08 -6.91 11.88
N SER A 20 -1.90 -7.18 11.33
CA SER A 20 -0.64 -6.97 12.04
C SER A 20 -0.42 -5.50 12.42
N HIS A 21 -0.82 -4.58 11.56
CA HIS A 21 -0.71 -3.15 11.82
C HIS A 21 -1.85 -2.60 12.70
N TRP A 22 -3.00 -3.28 12.69
CA TRP A 22 -4.13 -2.90 13.55
C TRP A 22 -3.82 -3.14 15.02
N GLY A 23 -3.21 -4.27 15.34
CA GLY A 23 -2.60 -4.53 16.64
C GLY A 23 -3.50 -4.96 17.78
N SER A 24 -4.81 -5.05 17.61
CA SER A 24 -5.71 -5.35 18.73
C SER A 24 -6.70 -6.47 18.43
N GLY A 25 -6.22 -7.70 18.40
CA GLY A 25 -7.10 -8.89 18.43
C GLY A 25 -8.05 -9.05 17.26
N LEU A 26 -7.85 -8.31 16.18
CA LEU A 26 -8.66 -8.44 14.98
C LEU A 26 -8.39 -9.79 14.32
N LYS A 27 -9.44 -10.51 13.96
CA LYS A 27 -9.34 -11.81 13.29
C LYS A 27 -10.17 -11.79 12.03
N TRP A 28 -9.78 -12.58 11.04
CA TRP A 28 -10.55 -12.72 9.81
C TRP A 28 -10.92 -14.18 9.57
N VAL A 29 -11.99 -14.37 8.82
CA VAL A 29 -12.49 -15.70 8.47
C VAL A 29 -12.72 -15.74 6.96
N ASN A 30 -12.22 -16.77 6.32
CA ASN A 30 -12.47 -17.00 4.90
C ASN A 30 -13.81 -17.74 4.76
N ARG A 31 -14.83 -17.04 4.23
CA ARG A 31 -16.15 -17.63 3.97
C ARG A 31 -16.31 -17.83 2.46
N TYR A 32 -15.81 -18.95 1.99
CA TYR A 32 -16.00 -19.33 0.60
C TYR A 32 -17.46 -19.73 0.37
N ASP A 33 -18.14 -19.06 -0.56
CA ASP A 33 -19.57 -19.25 -0.83
C ASP A 33 -19.85 -20.16 -2.03
N GLY A 34 -18.81 -20.70 -2.68
CA GLY A 34 -18.96 -21.52 -3.88
C GLY A 34 -19.29 -20.73 -5.14
N GLY A 35 -19.26 -19.41 -5.08
CA GLY A 35 -19.53 -18.56 -6.23
C GLY A 35 -18.47 -18.64 -7.32
N PRO A 36 -18.70 -17.95 -8.46
CA PRO A 36 -17.73 -17.96 -9.55
C PRO A 36 -16.38 -17.44 -9.08
N HIS A 37 -15.34 -18.15 -9.42
CA HIS A 37 -13.98 -17.82 -9.06
C HIS A 37 -13.48 -16.66 -9.93
N GLU A 38 -13.03 -15.59 -9.32
CA GLU A 38 -12.30 -14.56 -10.05
C GLU A 38 -10.93 -15.09 -10.48
N ALA A 39 -10.22 -14.37 -11.33
CA ALA A 39 -8.92 -14.77 -11.80
C ALA A 39 -8.02 -15.21 -10.62
N ASN A 40 -7.33 -16.33 -10.77
CA ASN A 40 -6.37 -16.83 -9.77
C ASN A 40 -5.25 -15.81 -9.50
N PHE A 41 -5.01 -14.94 -10.47
CA PHE A 41 -3.94 -13.97 -10.41
C PHE A 41 -4.40 -12.70 -11.13
N LEU A 42 -4.56 -11.61 -10.37
CA LEU A 42 -4.92 -10.32 -10.93
C LEU A 42 -4.00 -9.26 -10.35
N LYS A 43 -3.26 -8.59 -11.22
CA LYS A 43 -2.42 -7.46 -10.83
C LYS A 43 -2.44 -6.40 -11.93
N LEU A 44 -2.13 -5.18 -11.56
CA LEU A 44 -2.05 -4.07 -12.51
C LEU A 44 -0.67 -4.04 -13.17
N ASP A 45 -0.66 -3.87 -14.48
CA ASP A 45 0.58 -3.66 -15.22
C ASP A 45 0.89 -2.17 -15.26
N CYS A 46 2.00 -1.78 -14.65
CA CYS A 46 2.44 -0.38 -14.56
C CYS A 46 3.56 -0.05 -15.56
N SER A 47 3.80 -0.91 -16.55
CA SER A 47 4.90 -0.74 -17.52
C SER A 47 4.83 0.59 -18.25
N LYS A 48 3.65 1.03 -18.64
CA LYS A 48 3.46 2.26 -19.40
C LYS A 48 3.87 3.50 -18.61
N ILE A 49 3.42 3.61 -17.36
CA ILE A 49 3.78 4.76 -16.53
C ILE A 49 5.28 4.75 -16.18
N LYS A 50 5.83 3.56 -15.94
CA LYS A 50 7.25 3.41 -15.66
C LYS A 50 8.12 3.82 -16.85
N SER A 51 7.77 3.35 -18.05
CA SER A 51 8.58 3.59 -19.25
C SER A 51 8.44 5.02 -19.77
N ARG A 52 7.25 5.60 -19.69
CA ARG A 52 6.99 6.94 -20.26
C ARG A 52 7.25 8.08 -19.31
N LEU A 53 6.95 7.89 -18.02
CA LEU A 53 7.05 8.95 -17.03
C LEU A 53 8.13 8.68 -15.98
N GLY A 54 8.75 7.50 -16.02
CA GLY A 54 9.76 7.12 -15.02
C GLY A 54 9.22 6.97 -13.61
N TRP A 55 7.90 6.92 -13.46
CA TRP A 55 7.28 6.77 -12.15
C TRP A 55 7.44 5.35 -11.62
N ARG A 56 7.75 5.23 -10.36
CA ARG A 56 7.79 3.95 -9.64
C ARG A 56 7.17 4.12 -8.27
N PRO A 57 6.47 3.10 -7.74
CA PRO A 57 6.00 3.17 -6.36
C PRO A 57 7.19 3.19 -5.40
N VAL A 58 7.17 4.11 -4.45
CA VAL A 58 8.23 4.22 -3.42
C VAL A 58 7.85 3.56 -2.11
N TRP A 59 6.58 3.26 -1.91
CA TRP A 59 6.10 2.50 -0.76
C TRP A 59 5.81 1.06 -1.18
N ASN A 60 6.21 0.10 -0.34
CA ASN A 60 5.84 -1.30 -0.53
C ASN A 60 4.45 -1.57 0.07
N ALA A 61 3.94 -2.80 -0.09
CA ALA A 61 2.62 -3.18 0.41
C ALA A 61 2.50 -3.04 1.92
N GLU A 62 3.55 -3.36 2.66
CA GLU A 62 3.57 -3.22 4.11
C GLU A 62 3.42 -1.76 4.53
N LYS A 63 4.18 -0.85 3.93
CA LYS A 63 4.09 0.58 4.23
C LYS A 63 2.73 1.16 3.84
N MET A 64 2.18 0.75 2.71
CA MET A 64 0.84 1.15 2.29
C MET A 64 -0.22 0.70 3.29
N MET A 65 -0.10 -0.52 3.79
CA MET A 65 -1.05 -1.06 4.76
C MET A 65 -0.93 -0.35 6.10
N GLU A 66 0.29 -0.06 6.54
CA GLU A 66 0.54 0.75 7.75
C GLU A 66 -0.16 2.10 7.65
N ALA A 67 0.03 2.81 6.55
CA ALA A 67 -0.57 4.12 6.33
C ALA A 67 -2.10 4.05 6.27
N THR A 68 -2.64 3.00 5.64
CA THR A 68 -4.08 2.77 5.55
C THR A 68 -4.68 2.55 6.94
N VAL A 69 -4.07 1.73 7.77
CA VAL A 69 -4.52 1.48 9.13
C VAL A 69 -4.45 2.76 9.98
N GLU A 70 -3.36 3.52 9.84
CA GLU A 70 -3.21 4.81 10.55
C GLU A 70 -4.39 5.74 10.25
N TRP A 71 -4.77 5.84 8.97
CA TRP A 71 -5.90 6.67 8.57
C TRP A 71 -7.23 6.16 9.13
N ILE A 72 -7.46 4.85 9.05
CA ILE A 72 -8.71 4.23 9.54
C ILE A 72 -8.84 4.41 11.05
N VAL A 73 -7.76 4.21 11.80
CA VAL A 73 -7.75 4.40 13.25
C VAL A 73 -8.06 5.86 13.60
N ALA A 74 -7.43 6.82 12.92
CA ALA A 74 -7.69 8.23 13.12
C ALA A 74 -9.16 8.57 12.83
N TYR A 75 -9.70 8.05 11.73
CA TYR A 75 -11.11 8.24 11.37
C TYR A 75 -12.04 7.67 12.44
N SER A 76 -11.77 6.47 12.92
CA SER A 76 -12.61 5.81 13.93
C SER A 76 -12.58 6.53 15.28
N ARG A 77 -11.49 7.21 15.60
CA ARG A 77 -11.33 8.00 16.80
C ARG A 77 -11.83 9.44 16.64
N ARG A 78 -12.37 9.78 15.49
CA ARG A 78 -12.83 11.13 15.15
C ARG A 78 -11.72 12.18 15.22
N GLU A 79 -10.49 11.76 14.96
CA GLU A 79 -9.36 12.68 14.82
C GLU A 79 -9.42 13.42 13.48
N ASN A 80 -8.58 14.43 13.31
CA ASN A 80 -8.54 15.22 12.08
C ASN A 80 -7.82 14.43 10.98
N VAL A 81 -8.59 13.72 10.15
CA VAL A 81 -8.03 12.91 9.05
C VAL A 81 -7.34 13.76 7.98
N HIS A 82 -7.70 15.02 7.84
CA HIS A 82 -7.05 15.94 6.92
C HIS A 82 -5.57 16.11 7.28
N GLU A 83 -5.28 16.25 8.56
CA GLU A 83 -3.90 16.35 9.04
C GLU A 83 -3.13 15.04 8.85
N VAL A 84 -3.80 13.89 9.06
CA VAL A 84 -3.20 12.58 8.80
C VAL A 84 -2.85 12.44 7.32
N MET A 85 -3.76 12.83 6.43
CA MET A 85 -3.53 12.79 4.97
C MET A 85 -2.37 13.68 4.56
N LYS A 86 -2.30 14.90 5.08
CA LYS A 86 -1.17 15.81 4.81
C LYS A 86 0.16 15.19 5.24
N LYS A 87 0.20 14.64 6.43
CA LYS A 87 1.39 13.97 6.97
C LYS A 87 1.83 12.83 6.04
N GLN A 88 0.89 12.00 5.61
CA GLN A 88 1.19 10.88 4.72
C GLN A 88 1.69 11.34 3.35
N ILE A 89 1.11 12.39 2.80
CA ILE A 89 1.59 12.99 1.55
C ILE A 89 3.03 13.48 1.70
N HIS A 90 3.33 14.17 2.78
CA HIS A 90 4.68 14.64 3.06
C HIS A 90 5.68 13.48 3.21
N GLU A 91 5.29 12.42 3.89
CA GLU A 91 6.13 11.22 4.03
C GLU A 91 6.42 10.60 2.67
N TYR A 92 5.40 10.47 1.82
CA TYR A 92 5.55 9.91 0.49
C TYR A 92 6.48 10.76 -0.38
N LEU A 93 6.29 12.08 -0.37
CA LEU A 93 7.15 13.00 -1.12
C LEU A 93 8.60 12.95 -0.63
N SER A 94 8.82 12.80 0.67
CA SER A 94 10.16 12.64 1.24
C SER A 94 10.81 11.36 0.75
N CYS A 95 10.05 10.28 0.61
CA CYS A 95 10.55 9.02 0.05
C CYS A 95 10.95 9.17 -1.41
N ILE A 96 10.16 9.89 -2.21
CA ILE A 96 10.50 10.17 -3.61
C ILE A 96 11.81 10.96 -3.70
N GLN A 97 11.98 11.98 -2.86
CA GLN A 97 13.18 12.80 -2.83
C GLN A 97 14.41 11.97 -2.46
N ALA A 98 14.30 11.09 -1.46
CA ALA A 98 15.39 10.20 -1.07
C ALA A 98 15.79 9.24 -2.19
N GLU A 99 14.83 8.69 -2.93
CA GLU A 99 15.11 7.82 -4.08
C GLU A 99 15.80 8.59 -5.21
N THR A 100 15.38 9.82 -5.46
CA THR A 100 15.99 10.68 -6.47
C THR A 100 17.45 11.00 -6.11
N GLU A 101 17.73 11.30 -4.85
CA GLU A 101 19.08 11.58 -4.36
C GLU A 101 19.98 10.34 -4.47
N LYS A 102 19.45 9.15 -4.15
CA LYS A 102 20.19 7.91 -4.34
C LYS A 102 20.58 7.68 -5.79
N GLY A 103 19.64 7.91 -6.72
CA GLY A 103 19.92 7.80 -8.14
C GLY A 103 21.02 8.75 -8.62
N LYS A 104 21.10 9.95 -8.06
CA LYS A 104 22.16 10.91 -8.37
C LYS A 104 23.51 10.52 -7.80
N THR A 105 23.51 9.82 -6.67
CA THR A 105 24.75 9.42 -5.98
C THR A 105 25.39 8.20 -6.64
N GLU A 106 24.61 7.37 -7.34
CA GLU A 106 25.08 6.16 -8.00
C GLU A 106 25.70 6.45 -9.38
N LEU A 107 25.61 7.67 -9.84
CA LEU A 107 26.25 8.13 -11.07
C LEU A 107 27.66 8.65 -10.78
#